data_756b26330f415176ca7fd39386e8f1fd
#
_entry.id   756b26330f415176ca7fd39386e8f1fd
#
_cell.length_a   1.000
_cell.length_b   1.000
_cell.length_c   1.000
_cell.angle_alpha   90.00
_cell.angle_beta   90.00
_cell.angle_gamma   90.00
#
_symmetry.space_group_name_H-M   'P 1'
#
loop_
_entity.id
_entity.type
_entity.pdbx_description
1 polymer ?
#
loop_
_entity_poly.entity_id
_entity_poly.type
_entity_poly.pdbx_seq_one_letter_code
_entity_poly.pdbx_strand_id
1 'polypeptide(L)'
;ICICVGLGNGCIFAPSVALVSTYFSTKKSLAIGISASGGAIGGLIFPSMVQNLLPKIGFAWTMRSLGLVDAFFLLCVNLFAKQRVPPRRSGQFLDLNSFRDMTYTLYGVGMFFTFWGLYFPFFYLSAFARDKIGFDQSKSINLVLLLNGVGIPARIFANYVADTWTGPLNLMLDRKSTRL
;
A
#
# COMPACT_ATOMS: atom_id res chain seq x y z
N ILE A 1 18.93 -4.96 -6.47
CA ILE A 1 18.08 -4.85 -5.27
C ILE A 1 16.71 -4.31 -5.63
N CYS A 2 16.58 -3.14 -6.29
CA CYS A 2 15.28 -2.53 -6.59
C CYS A 2 14.34 -3.43 -7.42
N ILE A 3 14.84 -4.12 -8.44
CA ILE A 3 14.02 -5.00 -9.28
C ILE A 3 13.49 -6.19 -8.48
N CYS A 4 14.34 -6.85 -7.68
CA CYS A 4 13.92 -8.00 -6.88
C CYS A 4 12.90 -7.61 -5.80
N VAL A 5 13.11 -6.48 -5.14
CA VAL A 5 12.17 -5.96 -4.14
C VAL A 5 10.84 -5.55 -4.79
N GLY A 6 10.88 -4.91 -5.95
CA GLY A 6 9.67 -4.53 -6.70
C GLY A 6 8.84 -5.74 -7.14
N LEU A 7 9.49 -6.77 -7.68
CA LEU A 7 8.83 -8.02 -8.06
C LEU A 7 8.25 -8.74 -6.85
N GLY A 8 9.02 -8.84 -5.75
CA GLY A 8 8.56 -9.44 -4.50
C GLY A 8 7.33 -8.75 -3.93
N ASN A 9 7.34 -7.42 -3.86
CA ASN A 9 6.20 -6.64 -3.41
C ASN A 9 4.97 -6.81 -4.31
N GLY A 10 5.15 -6.83 -5.62
CA GLY A 10 4.05 -7.08 -6.57
C GLY A 10 3.40 -8.46 -6.35
N CYS A 11 4.21 -9.50 -6.15
CA CYS A 11 3.73 -10.85 -5.89
C CYS A 11 2.99 -10.99 -4.56
N ILE A 12 3.30 -10.16 -3.55
CA ILE A 12 2.68 -10.25 -2.22
C ILE A 12 1.46 -9.33 -2.12
N PHE A 13 1.51 -8.14 -2.69
CA PHE A 13 0.47 -7.11 -2.53
C PHE A 13 -0.89 -7.57 -3.06
N ALA A 14 -0.95 -8.03 -4.30
CA ALA A 14 -2.22 -8.42 -4.93
C ALA A 14 -2.89 -9.62 -4.23
N PRO A 15 -2.20 -10.73 -3.92
CA PRO A 15 -2.79 -11.83 -3.17
C PRO A 15 -3.22 -11.45 -1.76
N SER A 16 -2.47 -10.57 -1.07
CA SER A 16 -2.81 -10.13 0.29
C SER A 16 -4.12 -9.37 0.34
N VAL A 17 -4.33 -8.40 -0.56
CA VAL A 17 -5.59 -7.65 -0.66
C VAL A 17 -6.75 -8.57 -1.06
N ALA A 18 -6.51 -9.48 -2.00
CA ALA A 18 -7.52 -10.48 -2.40
C ALA A 18 -7.89 -11.38 -1.23
N LEU A 19 -6.92 -11.88 -0.45
CA LEU A 19 -7.16 -12.73 0.71
C LEU A 19 -8.04 -12.02 1.74
N VAL A 20 -7.69 -10.79 2.14
CA VAL A 20 -8.49 -10.00 3.10
C VAL A 20 -9.93 -9.83 2.63
N SER A 21 -10.14 -9.57 1.34
CA SER A 21 -11.48 -9.39 0.77
C SER A 21 -12.35 -10.67 0.82
N THR A 22 -11.74 -11.87 0.93
CA THR A 22 -12.49 -13.14 1.03
C THR A 22 -12.98 -13.44 2.45
N TYR A 23 -12.34 -12.87 3.47
CA TYR A 23 -12.72 -13.11 4.87
C TYR A 23 -13.91 -12.25 5.32
N PHE A 24 -14.05 -11.05 4.78
CA PHE A 24 -15.06 -10.09 5.18
C PHE A 24 -16.08 -9.86 4.05
N SER A 25 -17.38 -10.04 4.38
CA SER A 25 -18.48 -9.78 3.43
C SER A 25 -19.11 -8.40 3.62
N THR A 26 -19.34 -7.99 4.87
CA THR A 26 -20.09 -6.78 5.23
C THR A 26 -19.21 -5.55 5.47
N LYS A 27 -17.97 -5.72 5.95
CA LYS A 27 -17.03 -4.62 6.30
C LYS A 27 -15.73 -4.77 5.52
N LYS A 28 -15.83 -4.98 4.21
CA LYS A 28 -14.67 -5.22 3.34
C LYS A 28 -13.74 -4.02 3.28
N SER A 29 -14.29 -2.82 3.11
CA SER A 29 -13.49 -1.61 2.97
C SER A 29 -12.72 -1.31 4.25
N LEU A 30 -13.35 -1.46 5.40
CA LEU A 30 -12.68 -1.26 6.69
C LEU A 30 -11.53 -2.26 6.88
N ALA A 31 -11.76 -3.54 6.57
CA ALA A 31 -10.72 -4.57 6.67
C ALA A 31 -9.52 -4.30 5.75
N ILE A 32 -9.79 -3.86 4.52
CA ILE A 32 -8.76 -3.43 3.57
C ILE A 32 -8.04 -2.17 4.08
N GLY A 33 -8.78 -1.21 4.65
CA GLY A 33 -8.21 0.01 5.23
C GLY A 33 -7.26 -0.28 6.40
N ILE A 34 -7.63 -1.19 7.29
CA ILE A 34 -6.77 -1.63 8.40
C ILE A 34 -5.53 -2.35 7.84
N SER A 35 -5.70 -3.23 6.87
CA SER A 35 -4.57 -3.91 6.22
C SER A 35 -3.63 -2.90 5.53
N ALA A 36 -4.18 -1.91 4.82
CA ALA A 36 -3.41 -0.87 4.14
C ALA A 36 -2.70 0.09 5.13
N SER A 37 -3.19 0.22 6.38
CA SER A 37 -2.52 1.00 7.42
C SER A 37 -1.18 0.38 7.85
N GLY A 38 -1.04 -0.93 7.70
CA GLY A 38 0.24 -1.63 7.88
C GLY A 38 1.35 -1.08 6.99
N GLY A 39 1.05 -0.72 5.74
CA GLY A 39 2.00 -0.06 4.85
C GLY A 39 2.47 1.30 5.36
N ALA A 40 1.58 2.09 5.97
CA ALA A 40 1.95 3.37 6.58
C ALA A 40 2.78 3.18 7.86
N ILE A 41 2.49 2.14 8.65
CA ILE A 41 3.31 1.76 9.82
C ILE A 41 4.71 1.35 9.36
N GLY A 42 4.82 0.53 8.31
CA GLY A 42 6.10 0.21 7.68
C GLY A 42 6.84 1.47 7.20
N GLY A 43 6.11 2.42 6.58
CA GLY A 43 6.63 3.72 6.16
C GLY A 43 7.11 4.62 7.31
N LEU A 44 6.73 4.34 8.56
CA LEU A 44 7.27 4.98 9.76
C LEU A 44 8.51 4.21 10.27
N ILE A 45 8.42 2.90 10.38
CA ILE A 45 9.44 2.06 11.02
C ILE A 45 10.71 2.00 10.15
N PHE A 46 10.59 1.66 8.87
CA PHE A 46 11.76 1.43 8.02
C PHE A 46 12.64 2.67 7.82
N PRO A 47 12.12 3.88 7.49
CA PRO A 47 12.95 5.07 7.41
C PRO A 47 13.58 5.45 8.75
N SER A 48 12.86 5.28 9.86
CA SER A 48 13.40 5.54 11.20
C SER A 48 14.54 4.57 11.54
N MET A 49 14.41 3.29 11.18
CA MET A 49 15.49 2.32 11.33
C MET A 49 16.71 2.72 10.50
N VAL A 50 16.53 3.07 9.23
CA VAL A 50 17.65 3.52 8.37
C VAL A 50 18.33 4.73 8.97
N GLN A 51 17.58 5.73 9.41
CA GLN A 51 18.13 6.97 9.99
C GLN A 51 19.01 6.71 11.22
N ASN A 52 18.61 5.76 12.06
CA ASN A 52 19.32 5.45 13.30
C ASN A 52 20.45 4.42 13.14
N LEU A 53 20.29 3.45 12.24
CA LEU A 53 21.25 2.36 12.06
C LEU A 53 22.38 2.74 11.09
N LEU A 54 22.07 3.47 10.04
CA LEU A 54 23.04 3.83 9.00
C LEU A 54 24.32 4.46 9.54
N PRO A 55 24.26 5.47 10.45
CA PRO A 55 25.47 6.07 11.03
C PRO A 55 26.21 5.16 12.01
N LYS A 56 25.54 4.14 12.60
CA LYS A 56 26.11 3.27 13.63
C LYS A 56 26.77 2.03 13.07
N ILE A 57 26.14 1.35 12.13
CA ILE A 57 26.54 0.02 11.63
C ILE A 57 26.86 0.01 10.13
N GLY A 58 26.75 1.15 9.46
CA GLY A 58 27.02 1.28 8.05
C GLY A 58 25.92 0.70 7.15
N PHE A 59 26.06 0.95 5.84
CA PHE A 59 25.02 0.62 4.85
C PHE A 59 24.74 -0.90 4.75
N ALA A 60 25.80 -1.72 4.70
CA ALA A 60 25.63 -3.16 4.45
C ALA A 60 24.86 -3.85 5.58
N TRP A 61 25.17 -3.54 6.82
CA TRP A 61 24.48 -4.14 7.97
C TRP A 61 23.09 -3.56 8.19
N THR A 62 22.88 -2.28 7.88
CA THR A 62 21.54 -1.68 7.89
C THR A 62 20.61 -2.39 6.91
N MET A 63 21.06 -2.65 5.68
CA MET A 63 20.25 -3.37 4.70
C MET A 63 19.95 -4.82 5.09
N ARG A 64 20.92 -5.50 5.71
CA ARG A 64 20.70 -6.85 6.25
C ARG A 64 19.68 -6.86 7.38
N SER A 65 19.75 -5.90 8.28
CA SER A 65 18.81 -5.78 9.41
C SER A 65 17.38 -5.53 8.92
N LEU A 66 17.20 -4.65 7.93
CA LEU A 66 15.90 -4.43 7.29
C LEU A 66 15.35 -5.69 6.64
N GLY A 67 16.21 -6.40 5.87
CA GLY A 67 15.83 -7.66 5.23
C GLY A 67 15.47 -8.76 6.23
N LEU A 68 16.14 -8.85 7.38
CA LEU A 68 15.80 -9.80 8.44
C LEU A 68 14.45 -9.50 9.09
N VAL A 69 14.16 -8.22 9.37
CA VAL A 69 12.86 -7.79 9.90
C VAL A 69 11.75 -8.12 8.92
N ASP A 70 11.94 -7.82 7.63
CA ASP A 70 10.97 -8.12 6.59
C ASP A 70 10.76 -9.63 6.44
N ALA A 71 11.84 -10.42 6.42
CA ALA A 71 11.78 -11.88 6.37
C ALA A 71 11.03 -12.47 7.57
N PHE A 72 11.22 -11.91 8.77
CA PHE A 72 10.49 -12.34 9.97
C PHE A 72 8.97 -12.11 9.82
N PHE A 73 8.55 -10.91 9.39
CA PHE A 73 7.14 -10.63 9.16
C PHE A 73 6.55 -11.50 8.05
N LEU A 74 7.28 -11.71 6.95
CA LEU A 74 6.86 -12.60 5.88
C LEU A 74 6.69 -14.06 6.35
N LEU A 75 7.59 -14.54 7.19
CA LEU A 75 7.47 -15.86 7.81
C LEU A 75 6.20 -15.95 8.66
N CYS A 76 5.96 -14.96 9.51
CA CYS A 76 4.74 -14.90 10.32
C CYS A 76 3.48 -14.92 9.43
N VAL A 77 3.43 -14.11 8.38
CA VAL A 77 2.29 -14.09 7.45
C VAL A 77 2.10 -15.46 6.81
N ASN A 78 3.17 -16.12 6.33
CA ASN A 78 3.06 -17.44 5.71
C ASN A 78 2.58 -18.52 6.67
N LEU A 79 2.97 -18.45 7.94
CA LEU A 79 2.53 -19.41 8.96
C LEU A 79 1.06 -19.24 9.36
N PHE A 80 0.57 -18.00 9.41
CA PHE A 80 -0.77 -17.69 9.87
C PHE A 80 -1.80 -17.52 8.74
N ALA A 81 -1.38 -17.21 7.52
CA ALA A 81 -2.27 -17.03 6.39
C ALA A 81 -2.85 -18.37 5.93
N LYS A 82 -4.16 -18.54 6.10
CA LYS A 82 -4.90 -19.70 5.61
C LYS A 82 -5.82 -19.29 4.47
N GLN A 83 -5.82 -20.04 3.39
CA GLN A 83 -6.75 -19.83 2.30
C GLN A 83 -8.16 -20.28 2.72
N ARG A 84 -9.13 -19.38 2.62
CA ARG A 84 -10.54 -19.68 2.91
C ARG A 84 -11.28 -20.20 1.68
N VAL A 85 -10.91 -19.73 0.51
CA VAL A 85 -11.52 -20.09 -0.76
C VAL A 85 -10.56 -20.98 -1.53
N PRO A 86 -11.01 -22.13 -2.06
CA PRO A 86 -10.15 -23.00 -2.85
C PRO A 86 -9.60 -22.25 -4.06
N PRO A 87 -8.34 -22.50 -4.46
CA PRO A 87 -7.72 -21.82 -5.59
C PRO A 87 -8.54 -22.08 -6.85
N ARG A 88 -8.73 -21.04 -7.65
CA ARG A 88 -9.44 -21.15 -8.93
C ARG A 88 -8.66 -22.08 -9.86
N ARG A 89 -9.24 -23.23 -10.17
CA ARG A 89 -8.59 -24.29 -10.97
C ARG A 89 -8.55 -24.01 -12.47
N SER A 90 -9.33 -23.05 -12.96
CA SER A 90 -9.40 -22.69 -14.37
C SER A 90 -9.60 -21.20 -14.55
N GLY A 91 -8.78 -20.59 -15.38
CA GLY A 91 -8.87 -19.18 -15.75
C GLY A 91 -7.60 -18.76 -16.49
N GLN A 92 -7.72 -17.88 -17.49
CA GLN A 92 -6.59 -17.29 -18.16
C GLN A 92 -5.83 -16.38 -17.18
N PHE A 93 -4.50 -16.40 -17.23
CA PHE A 93 -3.65 -15.52 -16.43
C PHE A 93 -3.90 -14.04 -16.73
N LEU A 94 -4.25 -13.73 -17.98
CA LEU A 94 -4.60 -12.40 -18.47
C LEU A 94 -5.91 -12.52 -19.27
N ASP A 95 -6.97 -11.97 -18.72
CA ASP A 95 -8.23 -11.85 -19.45
C ASP A 95 -8.24 -10.54 -20.24
N LEU A 96 -7.70 -10.61 -21.46
CA LEU A 96 -7.66 -9.48 -22.39
C LEU A 96 -9.08 -9.03 -22.83
N ASN A 97 -10.09 -9.89 -22.69
CA ASN A 97 -11.45 -9.50 -23.00
C ASN A 97 -12.00 -8.45 -22.03
N SER A 98 -11.52 -8.43 -20.79
CA SER A 98 -11.89 -7.41 -19.80
C SER A 98 -11.51 -5.98 -20.26
N PHE A 99 -10.46 -5.83 -21.07
CA PHE A 99 -10.08 -4.54 -21.65
C PHE A 99 -11.00 -4.06 -22.76
N ARG A 100 -11.91 -4.89 -23.26
CA ARG A 100 -12.97 -4.46 -24.21
C ARG A 100 -14.09 -3.71 -23.51
N ASP A 101 -14.25 -3.88 -22.20
CA ASP A 101 -15.15 -3.07 -21.40
C ASP A 101 -14.53 -1.67 -21.20
N MET A 102 -15.19 -0.67 -21.78
CA MET A 102 -14.74 0.72 -21.71
C MET A 102 -14.68 1.22 -20.27
N THR A 103 -15.60 0.81 -19.42
CA THR A 103 -15.66 1.16 -18.01
C THR A 103 -14.44 0.62 -17.25
N TYR A 104 -14.11 -0.64 -17.48
CA TYR A 104 -12.93 -1.28 -16.86
C TYR A 104 -11.63 -0.61 -17.32
N THR A 105 -11.52 -0.32 -18.62
CA THR A 105 -10.33 0.30 -19.19
C THR A 105 -10.12 1.73 -18.68
N LEU A 106 -11.18 2.55 -18.67
CA LEU A 106 -11.12 3.91 -18.13
C LEU A 106 -10.78 3.92 -16.63
N TYR A 107 -11.36 2.99 -15.86
CA TYR A 107 -11.00 2.81 -14.45
C TYR A 107 -9.52 2.46 -14.28
N GLY A 108 -9.01 1.51 -15.06
CA GLY A 108 -7.60 1.12 -15.03
C GLY A 108 -6.64 2.27 -15.35
N VAL A 109 -6.96 3.06 -16.38
CA VAL A 109 -6.17 4.25 -16.74
C VAL A 109 -6.24 5.30 -15.64
N GLY A 110 -7.41 5.55 -15.06
CA GLY A 110 -7.58 6.47 -13.93
C GLY A 110 -6.77 6.06 -12.73
N MET A 111 -6.77 4.77 -12.37
CA MET A 111 -5.96 4.22 -11.28
C MET A 111 -4.47 4.34 -11.56
N PHE A 112 -4.02 4.11 -12.78
CA PHE A 112 -2.62 4.29 -13.17
C PHE A 112 -2.13 5.72 -12.89
N PHE A 113 -2.87 6.74 -13.33
CA PHE A 113 -2.52 8.14 -13.07
C PHE A 113 -2.63 8.50 -11.59
N THR A 114 -3.60 7.94 -10.88
CA THR A 114 -3.75 8.15 -9.42
C THR A 114 -2.53 7.61 -8.66
N PHE A 115 -2.07 6.41 -8.98
CA PHE A 115 -0.86 5.85 -8.36
C PHE A 115 0.39 6.64 -8.72
N TRP A 116 0.50 7.10 -9.96
CA TRP A 116 1.61 7.96 -10.38
C TRP A 116 1.66 9.26 -9.55
N GLY A 117 0.51 9.95 -9.43
CA GLY A 117 0.40 11.15 -8.60
C GLY A 117 0.64 10.89 -7.11
N LEU A 118 0.19 9.73 -6.58
CA LEU A 118 0.34 9.37 -5.18
C LEU A 118 1.81 9.17 -4.78
N TYR A 119 2.62 8.53 -5.61
CA TYR A 119 4.01 8.25 -5.28
C TYR A 119 4.93 9.47 -5.42
N PHE A 120 4.54 10.47 -6.20
CA PHE A 120 5.33 11.67 -6.40
C PHE A 120 5.71 12.39 -5.08
N PRO A 121 4.78 12.71 -4.16
CA PRO A 121 5.11 13.33 -2.89
C PRO A 121 6.04 12.48 -2.03
N PHE A 122 5.88 11.17 -2.01
CA PHE A 122 6.71 10.30 -1.19
C PHE A 122 8.19 10.35 -1.58
N PHE A 123 8.50 10.46 -2.88
CA PHE A 123 9.87 10.53 -3.36
C PHE A 123 10.45 11.94 -3.31
N TYR A 124 9.66 12.96 -3.64
CA TYR A 124 10.17 14.30 -3.83
C TYR A 124 10.03 15.22 -2.63
N LEU A 125 9.14 14.91 -1.66
CA LEU A 125 8.90 15.78 -0.51
C LEU A 125 10.17 16.01 0.31
N SER A 126 10.92 14.96 0.59
CA SER A 126 12.16 15.06 1.38
C SER A 126 13.26 15.83 0.63
N ALA A 127 13.40 15.57 -0.68
CA ALA A 127 14.37 16.28 -1.52
C ALA A 127 13.99 17.76 -1.66
N PHE A 128 12.73 18.06 -1.92
CA PHE A 128 12.23 19.43 -2.02
C PHE A 128 12.43 20.23 -0.71
N ALA A 129 12.13 19.61 0.43
CA ALA A 129 12.32 20.25 1.74
C ALA A 129 13.78 20.57 2.01
N ARG A 130 14.70 19.71 1.61
CA ARG A 130 16.13 19.94 1.75
C ARG A 130 16.65 20.99 0.77
N ASP A 131 16.33 20.82 -0.52
CA ASP A 131 16.99 21.57 -1.59
C ASP A 131 16.37 22.96 -1.82
N LYS A 132 15.07 23.14 -1.50
CA LYS A 132 14.36 24.43 -1.69
C LYS A 132 14.07 25.17 -0.40
N ILE A 133 13.79 24.45 0.71
CA ILE A 133 13.43 25.07 1.99
C ILE A 133 14.67 25.17 2.91
N GLY A 134 15.73 24.39 2.62
CA GLY A 134 16.95 24.39 3.42
C GLY A 134 16.83 23.62 4.73
N PHE A 135 15.92 22.64 4.79
CA PHE A 135 15.78 21.80 5.98
C PHE A 135 16.98 20.84 6.10
N ASP A 136 17.38 20.61 7.33
CA ASP A 136 18.35 19.59 7.67
C ASP A 136 17.83 18.20 7.29
N GLN A 137 18.75 17.25 7.05
CA GLN A 137 18.45 15.86 6.66
C GLN A 137 17.41 15.22 7.58
N SER A 138 17.58 15.37 8.89
CA SER A 138 16.67 14.81 9.90
C SER A 138 15.27 15.39 9.81
N LYS A 139 15.14 16.70 9.61
CA LYS A 139 13.85 17.39 9.46
C LYS A 139 13.14 16.97 8.18
N SER A 140 13.88 16.80 7.10
CA SER A 140 13.32 16.36 5.80
C SER A 140 12.73 14.93 5.88
N ILE A 141 13.38 14.02 6.60
CA ILE A 141 12.87 12.67 6.82
C ILE A 141 11.63 12.69 7.71
N ASN A 142 11.62 13.56 8.75
CA ASN A 142 10.46 13.70 9.63
C ASN A 142 9.19 14.15 8.89
N LEU A 143 9.29 14.87 7.78
CA LEU A 143 8.12 15.18 6.94
C LEU A 143 7.51 13.94 6.31
N VAL A 144 8.33 13.00 5.85
CA VAL A 144 7.85 11.72 5.29
C VAL A 144 7.22 10.86 6.39
N LEU A 145 7.80 10.87 7.60
CA LEU A 145 7.22 10.19 8.76
C LEU A 145 5.87 10.80 9.14
N LEU A 146 5.75 12.12 9.15
CA LEU A 146 4.50 12.83 9.43
C LEU A 146 3.43 12.51 8.37
N LEU A 147 3.80 12.49 7.09
CA LEU A 147 2.91 12.11 5.99
C LEU A 147 2.32 10.70 6.20
N ASN A 148 3.17 9.73 6.56
CA ASN A 148 2.72 8.36 6.86
C ASN A 148 1.90 8.31 8.14
N GLY A 149 2.30 9.03 9.20
CA GLY A 149 1.60 9.07 10.49
C GLY A 149 0.17 9.60 10.37
N VAL A 150 -0.03 10.71 9.65
CA VAL A 150 -1.36 11.27 9.35
C VAL A 150 -2.14 10.37 8.41
N GLY A 151 -1.44 9.66 7.51
CA GLY A 151 -2.04 8.71 6.57
C GLY A 151 -2.72 7.51 7.23
N ILE A 152 -2.30 7.08 8.44
CA ILE A 152 -2.91 5.95 9.16
C ILE A 152 -4.37 6.24 9.52
N PRO A 153 -4.68 7.27 10.33
CA PRO A 153 -6.06 7.57 10.69
C PRO A 153 -6.91 7.96 9.48
N ALA A 154 -6.35 8.65 8.51
CA ALA A 154 -7.06 9.03 7.29
C ALA A 154 -7.54 7.81 6.49
N ARG A 155 -6.70 6.79 6.34
CA ARG A 155 -7.06 5.54 5.65
C ARG A 155 -8.16 4.78 6.38
N ILE A 156 -8.06 4.65 7.71
CA ILE A 156 -9.06 3.95 8.52
C ILE A 156 -10.40 4.71 8.46
N PHE A 157 -10.36 6.02 8.64
CA PHE A 157 -11.56 6.87 8.62
C PHE A 157 -12.26 6.85 7.26
N ALA A 158 -11.53 7.01 6.15
CA ALA A 158 -12.10 6.98 4.81
C ALA A 158 -12.77 5.63 4.51
N ASN A 159 -12.14 4.52 4.87
CA ASN A 159 -12.71 3.20 4.66
C ASN A 159 -13.89 2.89 5.61
N TYR A 160 -13.89 3.44 6.82
CA TYR A 160 -15.04 3.37 7.73
C TYR A 160 -16.26 4.11 7.16
N VAL A 161 -16.05 5.33 6.64
CA VAL A 161 -17.10 6.12 5.98
C VAL A 161 -17.62 5.40 4.72
N ALA A 162 -16.72 4.76 3.97
CA ALA A 162 -17.10 3.97 2.80
C ALA A 162 -18.05 2.81 3.13
N ASP A 163 -17.80 2.11 4.24
CA ASP A 163 -18.63 0.96 4.65
C ASP A 163 -19.95 1.38 5.31
N THR A 164 -20.00 2.57 5.96
CA THR A 164 -21.17 2.98 6.75
C THR A 164 -22.14 3.88 6.00
N TRP A 165 -21.64 4.83 5.20
CA TRP A 165 -22.47 5.91 4.67
C TRP A 165 -22.57 5.95 3.16
N THR A 166 -21.49 5.69 2.44
CA THR A 166 -21.45 5.99 0.99
C THR A 166 -21.31 4.76 0.10
N GLY A 167 -20.85 3.63 0.62
CA GLY A 167 -20.42 2.50 -0.18
C GLY A 167 -19.08 2.74 -0.89
N PRO A 168 -18.31 1.68 -1.18
CA PRO A 168 -16.95 1.81 -1.68
C PRO A 168 -16.86 2.49 -3.08
N LEU A 169 -17.86 2.32 -3.92
CA LEU A 169 -17.89 2.95 -5.26
C LEU A 169 -18.31 4.42 -5.20
N ASN A 170 -19.18 4.81 -4.26
CA ASN A 170 -19.63 6.19 -4.13
C ASN A 170 -18.55 7.11 -3.55
N LEU A 171 -17.59 6.57 -2.84
CA LEU A 171 -16.43 7.34 -2.38
C LEU A 171 -15.47 7.67 -3.53
N MET A 172 -15.47 6.87 -4.60
CA MET A 172 -14.62 7.06 -5.78
C MET A 172 -15.34 7.76 -6.94
N LEU A 173 -16.62 7.50 -7.14
CA LEU A 173 -17.37 7.98 -8.30
C LEU A 173 -18.88 7.97 -7.99
N ASP A 174 -19.44 9.14 -8.09
CA ASP A 174 -20.83 9.51 -8.20
C ASP A 174 -21.96 8.44 -8.23
N ARG A 175 -23.03 8.84 -7.60
CA ARG A 175 -24.34 8.29 -7.24
C ARG A 175 -25.11 7.41 -8.24
N LYS A 176 -24.66 7.15 -9.44
CA LYS A 176 -25.49 6.49 -10.49
C LYS A 176 -25.35 4.97 -10.58
N SER A 177 -24.41 4.34 -9.91
CA SER A 177 -24.14 2.90 -10.06
C SER A 177 -24.76 1.98 -8.98
N THR A 178 -25.59 2.48 -8.07
CA THR A 178 -26.16 1.65 -6.99
C THR A 178 -27.61 1.21 -7.23
N ARG A 179 -28.04 1.12 -8.46
CA ARG A 179 -29.31 0.46 -8.82
C ARG A 179 -29.05 -0.57 -9.92
N LEU A 180 -28.53 -1.71 -9.54
CA LEU A 180 -28.73 -3.01 -10.19
C LEU A 180 -28.66 -4.09 -9.13
#